data_64f77d049183a7d207f5f4e605ab50c1
#
_entry.id   64f77d049183a7d207f5f4e605ab50c1
#
_cell.length_a   1.000
_cell.length_b   1.000
_cell.length_c   1.000
_cell.angle_alpha   90.00
_cell.angle_beta   90.00
_cell.angle_gamma   90.00
#
_symmetry.space_group_name_H-M   'P 1'
#
loop_
_entity.id
_entity.type
_entity.pdbx_description
1 polymer ?
#
loop_
_entity_poly.entity_id
_entity_poly.type
_entity_poly.pdbx_seq_one_letter_code
_entity_poly.pdbx_strand_id
1 'polypeptide(L)'
;MLYQRVPRLLEALGLARGDGRYSRMLKTLAQAQLLILDDWAITPLTAEQRRDLMEIVDDRHDRASTIVTSQVPVELWHEHIGNPTIADAVLDRLVHGANRIELKRESMRKLRAAKARLDEAANK
;
A
#
# COMPACT_ATOMS: atom_id res chain seq x y z
N MET A 1 9.92 2.77 10.38
CA MET A 1 9.12 3.03 9.17
C MET A 1 9.60 2.13 8.04
N LEU A 2 8.69 1.49 7.35
CA LEU A 2 9.00 0.61 6.23
C LEU A 2 8.24 1.07 4.99
N TYR A 3 8.96 1.25 3.89
CA TYR A 3 8.40 1.67 2.60
C TYR A 3 8.49 0.52 1.62
N GLN A 4 7.36 0.19 0.95
CA GLN A 4 7.32 -0.86 -0.06
C GLN A 4 6.44 -0.44 -1.23
N ARG A 5 6.93 -0.63 -2.44
CA ARG A 5 6.09 -0.54 -3.63
C ARG A 5 5.35 -1.86 -3.79
N VAL A 6 4.03 -1.79 -3.92
CA VAL A 6 3.19 -3.00 -3.95
C VAL A 6 3.60 -4.00 -5.02
N PRO A 7 3.85 -3.62 -6.30
CA PRO A 7 4.25 -4.61 -7.29
C PRO A 7 5.54 -5.34 -6.94
N ARG A 8 6.53 -4.62 -6.41
CA ARG A 8 7.80 -5.23 -6.02
C ARG A 8 7.68 -6.09 -4.78
N LEU A 9 6.87 -5.66 -3.83
CA LEU A 9 6.61 -6.42 -2.62
C LEU A 9 5.97 -7.77 -2.94
N LEU A 10 4.95 -7.77 -3.81
CA LEU A 10 4.26 -9.00 -4.19
C LEU A 10 5.18 -9.96 -4.94
N GLU A 11 6.03 -9.44 -5.80
CA GLU A 11 7.05 -10.24 -6.49
C GLU A 11 8.03 -10.85 -5.49
N ALA A 12 8.53 -10.06 -4.54
CA ALA A 12 9.46 -10.53 -3.52
C ALA A 12 8.83 -11.61 -2.63
N LEU A 13 7.57 -11.46 -2.27
CA LEU A 13 6.85 -12.48 -1.49
C LEU A 13 6.70 -13.78 -2.28
N GLY A 14 6.43 -13.69 -3.58
CA GLY A 14 6.36 -14.86 -4.44
C GLY A 14 7.68 -15.62 -4.49
N LEU A 15 8.80 -14.91 -4.62
CA LEU A 15 10.13 -15.52 -4.61
C LEU A 15 10.46 -16.11 -3.24
N ALA A 16 10.06 -15.43 -2.17
CA ALA A 16 10.34 -15.88 -0.80
C ALA A 16 9.63 -17.20 -0.46
N ARG A 17 8.49 -17.47 -1.07
CA ARG A 17 7.82 -18.78 -0.90
C ARG A 17 8.71 -19.92 -1.38
N GLY A 18 9.43 -19.72 -2.48
CA GLY A 18 10.30 -20.75 -3.05
C GLY A 18 11.56 -21.00 -2.25
N ASP A 19 12.04 -20.03 -1.47
CA ASP A 19 13.31 -20.13 -0.75
C ASP A 19 13.18 -20.11 0.78
N GLY A 20 11.97 -20.21 1.29
CA GLY A 20 11.71 -20.34 2.73
C GLY A 20 11.71 -19.03 3.53
N ARG A 21 11.80 -17.87 2.87
CA ARG A 21 11.82 -16.58 3.57
C ARG A 21 10.44 -15.93 3.75
N TYR A 22 9.39 -16.57 3.24
CA TYR A 22 8.06 -15.98 3.19
C TYR A 22 7.53 -15.56 4.58
N SER A 23 7.56 -16.47 5.55
CA SER A 23 7.06 -16.19 6.89
C SER A 23 7.83 -15.06 7.58
N ARG A 24 9.14 -15.00 7.37
CA ARG A 24 9.99 -13.94 7.93
C ARG A 24 9.62 -12.58 7.32
N MET A 25 9.40 -12.53 6.02
CA MET A 25 9.00 -11.29 5.36
C MET A 25 7.65 -10.81 5.86
N LEU A 26 6.66 -11.68 5.98
CA LEU A 26 5.34 -11.32 6.53
C LEU A 26 5.48 -10.79 7.96
N LYS A 27 6.30 -11.42 8.78
CA LYS A 27 6.52 -10.98 10.15
C LYS A 27 7.14 -9.58 10.20
N THR A 28 8.13 -9.32 9.35
CA THR A 28 8.75 -7.99 9.26
C THR A 28 7.73 -6.92 8.91
N LEU A 29 6.86 -7.22 7.93
CA LEU A 29 5.80 -6.28 7.53
C LEU A 29 4.80 -6.05 8.66
N ALA A 30 4.41 -7.11 9.37
CA ALA A 30 3.45 -7.01 10.47
C ALA A 30 4.00 -6.20 11.65
N GLN A 31 5.28 -6.28 11.93
CA GLN A 31 5.91 -5.64 13.08
C GLN A 31 6.29 -4.18 12.86
N ALA A 32 6.31 -3.68 11.62
CA ALA A 32 6.64 -2.29 11.35
C ALA A 32 5.58 -1.37 11.98
N GLN A 33 6.01 -0.36 12.71
CA GLN A 33 5.09 0.61 13.33
C GLN A 33 4.35 1.42 12.26
N LEU A 34 5.04 1.76 11.19
CA LEU A 34 4.45 2.44 10.03
C LEU A 34 4.87 1.71 8.77
N LEU A 35 3.89 1.28 7.98
CA LEU A 35 4.12 0.68 6.67
C LEU A 35 3.52 1.57 5.60
N ILE A 36 4.30 1.91 4.60
CA ILE A 36 3.84 2.65 3.43
C ILE A 36 3.79 1.70 2.25
N LEU A 37 2.58 1.48 1.73
CA LEU A 37 2.33 0.67 0.53
C LEU A 37 2.07 1.61 -0.64
N ASP A 38 3.07 1.77 -1.49
CA ASP A 38 3.03 2.69 -2.62
C ASP A 38 2.63 1.96 -3.90
N ASP A 39 2.02 2.68 -4.83
CA ASP A 39 1.57 2.15 -6.12
C ASP A 39 0.54 1.03 -6.00
N TRP A 40 -0.41 1.18 -5.10
CA TRP A 40 -1.52 0.25 -4.92
C TRP A 40 -2.42 0.22 -6.17
N ALA A 41 -2.86 -0.98 -6.56
CA ALA A 41 -3.85 -1.19 -7.62
C ALA A 41 -3.39 -0.79 -9.03
N ILE A 42 -2.08 -0.82 -9.31
CA ILE A 42 -1.57 -0.53 -10.66
C ILE A 42 -1.93 -1.64 -11.64
N THR A 43 -1.84 -2.90 -11.22
CA THR A 43 -2.15 -4.05 -12.05
C THR A 43 -3.14 -4.98 -11.34
N PRO A 44 -3.94 -5.75 -12.11
CA PRO A 44 -4.81 -6.75 -11.50
C PRO A 44 -4.00 -7.77 -10.69
N LEU A 45 -4.57 -8.24 -9.60
CA LEU A 45 -3.90 -9.17 -8.69
C LEU A 45 -4.20 -10.62 -9.06
N THR A 46 -3.19 -11.49 -8.91
CA THR A 46 -3.40 -12.93 -8.96
C THR A 46 -4.04 -13.41 -7.65
N ALA A 47 -4.58 -14.62 -7.64
CA ALA A 47 -5.16 -15.20 -6.42
C ALA A 47 -4.16 -15.26 -5.27
N GLU A 48 -2.91 -15.61 -5.57
CA GLU A 48 -1.84 -15.66 -4.58
C GLU A 48 -1.52 -14.27 -4.03
N GLN A 49 -1.44 -13.28 -4.89
CA GLN A 49 -1.18 -11.89 -4.49
C GLN A 49 -2.30 -11.33 -3.63
N ARG A 50 -3.55 -11.64 -3.95
CA ARG A 50 -4.69 -11.24 -3.12
C ARG A 50 -4.58 -11.78 -1.71
N ARG A 51 -4.19 -13.04 -1.56
CA ARG A 51 -3.99 -13.65 -0.25
C ARG A 51 -2.86 -12.99 0.52
N ASP A 52 -1.76 -12.67 -0.17
CA ASP A 52 -0.62 -11.97 0.45
C ASP A 52 -1.04 -10.61 1.01
N LEU A 53 -1.75 -9.83 0.22
CA LEU A 53 -2.22 -8.52 0.65
C LEU A 53 -3.21 -8.64 1.82
N MET A 54 -4.10 -9.62 1.76
CA MET A 54 -5.05 -9.86 2.84
C MET A 54 -4.33 -10.19 4.15
N GLU A 55 -3.31 -11.04 4.10
CA GLU A 55 -2.49 -11.38 5.27
C GLU A 55 -1.83 -10.14 5.87
N ILE A 56 -1.22 -9.30 5.03
CA ILE A 56 -0.54 -8.09 5.49
C ILE A 56 -1.53 -7.14 6.15
N VAL A 57 -2.64 -6.88 5.49
CA VAL A 57 -3.65 -5.95 5.97
C VAL A 57 -4.30 -6.45 7.26
N ASP A 58 -4.62 -7.73 7.31
CA ASP A 58 -5.25 -8.35 8.46
C ASP A 58 -4.34 -8.33 9.70
N ASP A 59 -3.06 -8.66 9.53
CA ASP A 59 -2.08 -8.65 10.60
C ASP A 59 -1.88 -7.26 11.21
N ARG A 60 -2.06 -6.22 10.42
CA ARG A 60 -1.84 -4.84 10.85
C ARG A 60 -3.09 -4.12 11.31
N HIS A 61 -4.26 -4.66 11.03
CA HIS A 61 -5.53 -4.03 11.36
C HIS A 61 -5.65 -3.77 12.87
N ASP A 62 -5.99 -2.54 13.25
CA ASP A 62 -6.11 -2.08 14.64
C ASP A 62 -4.84 -2.21 15.50
N ARG A 63 -3.69 -2.50 14.87
CA ARG A 63 -2.42 -2.68 15.60
C ARG A 63 -1.36 -1.67 15.22
N ALA A 64 -1.28 -1.31 13.94
CA ALA A 64 -0.21 -0.46 13.44
C ALA A 64 -0.70 0.40 12.28
N SER A 65 0.00 1.51 12.05
CA SER A 65 -0.37 2.47 11.02
C SER A 65 0.08 2.01 9.65
N THR A 66 -0.83 2.12 8.67
CA THR A 66 -0.53 1.80 7.27
C THR A 66 -0.98 2.97 6.40
N ILE A 67 -0.09 3.42 5.52
CA ILE A 67 -0.39 4.43 4.51
C ILE A 67 -0.40 3.74 3.15
N VAL A 68 -1.46 3.94 2.40
CA VAL A 68 -1.58 3.40 1.05
C VAL A 68 -1.67 4.56 0.07
N THR A 69 -0.81 4.54 -0.95
CA THR A 69 -0.86 5.52 -2.03
C THR A 69 -1.23 4.82 -3.33
N SER A 70 -2.02 5.48 -4.17
CA SER A 70 -2.45 4.93 -5.43
C SER A 70 -2.78 6.03 -6.43
N GLN A 71 -2.51 5.79 -7.70
CA GLN A 71 -2.98 6.63 -8.80
C GLN A 71 -4.39 6.26 -9.23
N VAL A 72 -4.91 5.14 -8.73
CA VAL A 72 -6.24 4.63 -9.06
C VAL A 72 -7.22 5.08 -7.96
N PRO A 73 -8.37 5.68 -8.32
CA PRO A 73 -9.39 6.05 -7.33
C PRO A 73 -9.84 4.85 -6.49
N VAL A 74 -10.11 5.10 -5.21
CA VAL A 74 -10.54 4.04 -4.28
C VAL A 74 -11.75 3.27 -4.81
N GLU A 75 -12.65 3.96 -5.50
CA GLU A 75 -13.87 3.37 -6.08
C GLU A 75 -13.58 2.25 -7.06
N LEU A 76 -12.37 2.23 -7.65
CA LEU A 76 -11.96 1.21 -8.61
C LEU A 76 -11.10 0.09 -7.99
N TRP A 77 -10.73 0.22 -6.72
CA TRP A 77 -9.88 -0.77 -6.06
C TRP A 77 -10.55 -2.14 -5.97
N HIS A 78 -11.86 -2.18 -5.77
CA HIS A 78 -12.62 -3.42 -5.69
C HIS A 78 -12.42 -4.27 -6.95
N GLU A 79 -12.51 -3.65 -8.11
CA GLU A 79 -12.30 -4.33 -9.40
C GLU A 79 -10.86 -4.83 -9.55
N HIS A 80 -9.88 -4.04 -9.11
CA HIS A 80 -8.47 -4.40 -9.21
C HIS A 80 -8.12 -5.59 -8.33
N ILE A 81 -8.73 -5.69 -7.17
CA ILE A 81 -8.53 -6.84 -6.29
C ILE A 81 -9.12 -8.10 -6.92
N GLY A 82 -10.26 -8.00 -7.58
CA GLY A 82 -10.82 -9.00 -8.47
C GLY A 82 -11.68 -10.07 -7.80
N ASN A 83 -11.46 -10.38 -6.54
CA ASN A 83 -12.30 -11.33 -5.78
C ASN A 83 -13.20 -10.54 -4.84
N PRO A 84 -14.54 -10.58 -5.00
CA PRO A 84 -15.42 -9.73 -4.20
C PRO A 84 -15.30 -9.93 -2.70
N THR A 85 -15.16 -11.15 -2.23
CA THR A 85 -15.05 -11.44 -0.79
C THR A 85 -13.76 -10.87 -0.21
N ILE A 86 -12.65 -11.08 -0.89
CA ILE A 86 -11.35 -10.55 -0.46
C ILE A 86 -11.33 -9.04 -0.60
N ALA A 87 -11.88 -8.50 -1.69
CA ALA A 87 -11.96 -7.07 -1.91
C ALA A 87 -12.73 -6.38 -0.79
N ASP A 88 -13.89 -6.90 -0.42
CA ASP A 88 -14.68 -6.34 0.68
C ASP A 88 -13.89 -6.34 1.99
N ALA A 89 -13.21 -7.44 2.30
CA ALA A 89 -12.44 -7.57 3.53
C ALA A 89 -11.24 -6.61 3.57
N VAL A 90 -10.49 -6.52 2.47
CA VAL A 90 -9.32 -5.64 2.38
C VAL A 90 -9.76 -4.18 2.47
N LEU A 91 -10.78 -3.79 1.73
CA LEU A 91 -11.27 -2.42 1.73
C LEU A 91 -11.87 -2.02 3.08
N ASP A 92 -12.57 -2.94 3.74
CA ASP A 92 -13.09 -2.68 5.08
C ASP A 92 -11.96 -2.32 6.05
N ARG A 93 -10.85 -3.03 5.98
CA ARG A 93 -9.71 -2.80 6.86
C ARG A 93 -8.86 -1.59 6.50
N LEU A 94 -8.71 -1.30 5.20
CA LEU A 94 -7.87 -0.18 4.74
C LEU A 94 -8.61 1.15 4.69
N VAL A 95 -9.87 1.14 4.26
CA VAL A 95 -10.61 2.37 3.94
C VAL A 95 -11.56 2.77 5.06
N HIS A 96 -12.18 1.81 5.71
CA HIS A 96 -13.13 2.07 6.79
C HIS A 96 -12.41 2.70 7.98
N GLY A 97 -12.79 3.93 8.34
CA GLY A 97 -12.13 4.67 9.42
C GLY A 97 -10.80 5.32 9.03
N ALA A 98 -10.37 5.17 7.80
CA ALA A 98 -9.14 5.79 7.35
C ALA A 98 -9.35 7.27 6.99
N ASN A 99 -8.28 8.05 7.10
CA ASN A 99 -8.25 9.41 6.59
C ASN A 99 -7.90 9.37 5.11
N ARG A 100 -8.86 9.76 4.26
CA ARG A 100 -8.67 9.79 2.81
C ARG A 100 -8.27 11.18 2.37
N ILE A 101 -7.20 11.25 1.58
CA ILE A 101 -6.76 12.49 0.94
C ILE A 101 -6.71 12.23 -0.56
N GLU A 102 -7.56 12.93 -1.31
CA GLU A 102 -7.53 12.89 -2.76
C GLU A 102 -6.75 14.07 -3.29
N LEU A 103 -5.69 13.78 -4.06
CA LEU A 103 -4.88 14.81 -4.68
C LEU A 103 -5.16 14.82 -6.18
N LYS A 104 -5.78 15.90 -6.65
CA LYS A 104 -5.95 16.13 -8.07
C LYS A 104 -4.58 16.51 -8.68
N ARG A 105 -4.45 16.29 -9.99
CA ARG A 105 -3.19 16.55 -10.70
C ARG A 105 -2.63 17.96 -10.42
N GLU A 106 -3.48 18.95 -10.37
CA GLU A 106 -3.09 20.34 -10.03
C GLU A 106 -2.57 20.45 -8.61
N SER A 107 -3.24 19.80 -7.66
CA SER A 107 -2.82 19.81 -6.26
C SER A 107 -1.46 19.15 -6.08
N MET A 108 -1.17 18.09 -6.81
CA MET A 108 0.13 17.42 -6.78
C MET A 108 1.23 18.34 -7.34
N ARG A 109 0.94 19.07 -8.41
CA ARG A 109 1.89 20.06 -8.95
C ARG A 109 2.19 21.15 -7.94
N LYS A 110 1.17 21.65 -7.26
CA LYS A 110 1.33 22.66 -6.22
C LYS A 110 2.17 22.16 -5.07
N LEU A 111 1.95 20.91 -4.63
CA LEU A 111 2.73 20.31 -3.57
C LEU A 111 4.19 20.13 -3.96
N ARG A 112 4.47 19.69 -5.18
CA ARG A 112 5.83 19.57 -5.70
C ARG A 112 6.53 20.91 -5.77
N ALA A 113 5.83 21.94 -6.23
CA ALA A 113 6.37 23.29 -6.31
C ALA A 113 6.67 23.86 -4.91
N ALA A 114 5.77 23.61 -3.94
CA ALA A 114 5.97 24.04 -2.56
C ALA A 114 7.18 23.33 -1.94
N LYS A 115 7.31 22.02 -2.18
CA LYS A 115 8.45 21.24 -1.70
C LYS A 115 9.76 21.73 -2.30
N ALA A 116 9.78 22.01 -3.60
CA ALA A 116 10.96 22.54 -4.28
C ALA A 116 11.39 23.88 -3.69
N ARG A 117 10.44 24.77 -3.39
CA ARG A 117 10.72 26.07 -2.76
C ARG A 117 11.29 25.90 -1.35
N LEU A 118 10.77 24.97 -0.57
CA LEU A 118 11.26 24.67 0.76
C LEU A 118 12.69 24.10 0.71
N ASP A 119 12.96 23.22 -0.24
CA ASP A 119 14.29 22.65 -0.43
C ASP A 119 15.30 23.72 -0.85
N GLU A 120 14.91 24.65 -1.72
CA GLU A 120 15.74 25.79 -2.10
C GLU A 120 16.05 26.69 -0.89
N ALA A 121 15.04 26.99 -0.08
CA ALA A 121 15.22 27.81 1.12
C ALA A 121 16.16 27.12 2.13
N ALA A 122 16.08 25.81 2.25
CA ALA A 122 16.94 25.03 3.15
C ALA A 122 18.40 25.02 2.69
N ASN A 123 18.66 25.18 1.40
CA ASN A 123 20.01 25.18 0.81
C ASN A 123 20.67 26.57 0.78
N LYS A 124 19.98 27.59 1.23
CA LYS A 124 20.52 28.93 1.38
C LYS A 124 20.97 29.18 2.80
#